data_043d83b7f47a2c61ddf42b750a65dfe7
#
_entry.id   043d83b7f47a2c61ddf42b750a65dfe7
#
_cell.length_a   1.000
_cell.length_b   1.000
_cell.length_c   1.000
_cell.angle_alpha   90.00
_cell.angle_beta   90.00
_cell.angle_gamma   90.00
#
_symmetry.space_group_name_H-M   'P 1'
#
loop_
_entity.id
_entity.type
_entity.pdbx_description
1 polymer ?
#
loop_
_entity_poly.entity_id
_entity_poly.type
_entity_poly.pdbx_seq_one_letter_code
_entity_poly.pdbx_strand_id
1 'polypeptide(L)'
;AMTLHRREWLLGAGALGLTTLAGCASTGGSGVPAKARVLVVGGGYGGATAAKYVRLFSEQKIDVVLVEPSDAFVSCPISNLVIGGSRTIADVTTRYDTLASKHGVRVVKDMVASIDPVKKVAVLASGPTIAYDKLVLSPGVDLMWDSVQGLRAAQSEGRILQAWKAGPETVALRKQ
;
A
#
# COMPACT_ATOMS: atom_id res chain seq x y z
N ALA A 1 -75.31 -6.31 -5.13
CA ALA A 1 -74.27 -5.33 -5.43
C ALA A 1 -73.38 -5.22 -4.22
N MET A 2 -72.19 -5.78 -4.34
CA MET A 2 -71.19 -5.78 -3.28
C MET A 2 -70.22 -4.64 -3.57
N THR A 3 -70.27 -3.59 -2.80
CA THR A 3 -69.35 -2.44 -2.90
C THR A 3 -68.04 -2.76 -2.13
N LEU A 4 -66.98 -3.05 -2.84
CA LEU A 4 -65.63 -3.20 -2.27
C LEU A 4 -65.06 -1.83 -1.90
N HIS A 5 -64.81 -1.62 -0.62
CA HIS A 5 -64.21 -0.41 -0.08
C HIS A 5 -62.74 -0.28 -0.49
N ARG A 6 -62.35 0.89 -0.96
CA ARG A 6 -61.00 1.32 -1.38
C ARG A 6 -59.86 1.04 -0.37
N ARG A 7 -60.21 0.73 0.86
CA ARG A 7 -59.22 0.44 1.95
C ARG A 7 -58.68 -0.96 1.95
N GLU A 8 -59.34 -1.93 1.30
CA GLU A 8 -58.86 -3.32 1.31
C GLU A 8 -57.82 -3.61 0.22
N TRP A 9 -57.72 -2.74 -0.78
CA TRP A 9 -56.70 -2.84 -1.83
C TRP A 9 -55.29 -2.44 -1.38
N LEU A 10 -55.14 -1.71 -0.26
CA LEU A 10 -53.85 -1.26 0.25
C LEU A 10 -53.18 -2.23 1.24
N LEU A 11 -53.89 -3.28 1.66
CA LEU A 11 -53.35 -4.30 2.58
C LEU A 11 -52.86 -5.58 1.89
N GLY A 12 -53.17 -5.75 0.59
CA GLY A 12 -52.80 -6.94 -0.19
C GLY A 12 -51.47 -6.83 -0.98
N ALA A 13 -50.89 -5.64 -1.11
CA ALA A 13 -49.70 -5.39 -1.92
C ALA A 13 -48.37 -5.32 -1.12
N GLY A 14 -48.42 -5.58 0.18
CA GLY A 14 -47.26 -5.37 1.10
C GLY A 14 -46.40 -6.61 1.43
N ALA A 15 -46.70 -7.80 0.87
CA ALA A 15 -46.09 -9.04 1.34
C ALA A 15 -45.23 -9.81 0.33
N LEU A 16 -44.92 -9.23 -0.84
CA LEU A 16 -44.09 -9.91 -1.87
C LEU A 16 -43.02 -8.99 -2.45
N GLY A 17 -42.09 -8.53 -1.61
CA GLY A 17 -41.03 -7.63 -2.09
C GLY A 17 -39.82 -7.49 -1.17
N LEU A 18 -39.56 -8.45 -0.29
CA LEU A 18 -38.43 -8.38 0.64
C LEU A 18 -37.53 -9.64 0.57
N THR A 19 -37.11 -10.01 -0.63
CA THR A 19 -35.98 -10.93 -0.77
C THR A 19 -35.11 -10.47 -1.94
N THR A 20 -33.82 -10.32 -1.70
CA THR A 20 -32.69 -10.02 -2.59
C THR A 20 -32.21 -8.56 -2.62
N LEU A 21 -31.64 -8.08 -1.52
CA LEU A 21 -30.62 -7.05 -1.53
C LEU A 21 -29.58 -7.36 -0.43
N ALA A 22 -29.02 -8.58 -0.46
CA ALA A 22 -27.72 -8.85 0.16
C ALA A 22 -26.63 -8.38 -0.82
N GLY A 23 -26.62 -7.09 -1.11
CA GLY A 23 -25.55 -6.41 -1.84
C GLY A 23 -24.43 -6.10 -0.86
N CYS A 24 -23.21 -6.48 -1.19
CA CYS A 24 -21.98 -6.26 -0.48
C CYS A 24 -21.92 -4.90 0.22
N ALA A 25 -22.03 -4.89 1.56
CA ALA A 25 -21.71 -3.75 2.39
C ALA A 25 -20.20 -3.54 2.34
N SER A 26 -19.70 -2.81 1.35
CA SER A 26 -18.38 -2.20 1.41
C SER A 26 -18.47 -1.08 2.43
N THR A 27 -17.79 -1.25 3.56
CA THR A 27 -17.67 -0.31 4.66
C THR A 27 -17.32 1.09 4.14
N GLY A 28 -18.20 2.05 4.44
CA GLY A 28 -18.22 3.38 3.91
C GLY A 28 -17.05 4.26 4.27
N GLY A 29 -16.50 4.89 3.26
CA GLY A 29 -15.93 6.21 3.34
C GLY A 29 -16.88 7.16 2.61
N SER A 30 -17.32 8.22 3.26
CA SER A 30 -18.15 9.28 2.68
C SER A 30 -17.31 10.11 1.70
N GLY A 31 -17.08 9.59 0.51
CA GLY A 31 -16.39 10.24 -0.58
C GLY A 31 -17.05 9.87 -1.90
N VAL A 32 -17.09 10.80 -2.83
CA VAL A 32 -17.45 10.53 -4.23
C VAL A 32 -16.67 9.28 -4.69
N PRO A 33 -17.34 8.25 -5.25
CA PRO A 33 -16.66 7.04 -5.67
C PRO A 33 -15.48 7.40 -6.60
N ALA A 34 -14.29 6.95 -6.25
CA ALA A 34 -13.12 7.19 -7.08
C ALA A 34 -13.37 6.55 -8.46
N LYS A 35 -13.19 7.33 -9.54
CA LYS A 35 -13.43 6.84 -10.92
C LYS A 35 -12.43 5.78 -11.35
N ALA A 36 -11.27 5.71 -10.71
CA ALA A 36 -10.21 4.75 -11.02
C ALA A 36 -9.37 4.49 -9.78
N ARG A 37 -8.76 3.29 -9.71
CA ARG A 37 -7.80 2.91 -8.67
C ARG A 37 -6.41 2.72 -9.25
N VAL A 38 -5.43 3.37 -8.63
CA VAL A 38 -4.01 3.14 -8.89
C VAL A 38 -3.42 2.34 -7.75
N LEU A 39 -2.86 1.17 -8.07
CA LEU A 39 -2.06 0.39 -7.14
C LEU A 39 -0.59 0.78 -7.31
N VAL A 40 0.07 1.13 -6.22
CA VAL A 40 1.52 1.40 -6.18
C VAL A 40 2.17 0.32 -5.34
N VAL A 41 3.14 -0.38 -5.90
CA VAL A 41 3.91 -1.44 -5.23
C VAL A 41 5.29 -0.91 -4.90
N GLY A 42 5.59 -0.85 -3.60
CA GLY A 42 6.85 -0.32 -3.06
C GLY A 42 6.78 1.16 -2.70
N GLY A 43 7.20 1.48 -1.47
CA GLY A 43 7.12 2.81 -0.84
C GLY A 43 8.43 3.60 -0.86
N GLY A 44 9.40 3.22 -1.70
CA GLY A 44 10.64 3.98 -1.91
C GLY A 44 10.40 5.33 -2.59
N TYR A 45 11.48 6.00 -3.01
CA TYR A 45 11.40 7.32 -3.67
C TYR A 45 10.40 7.34 -4.84
N GLY A 46 10.46 6.35 -5.74
CA GLY A 46 9.58 6.30 -6.91
C GLY A 46 8.12 6.09 -6.53
N GLY A 47 7.83 5.05 -5.76
CA GLY A 47 6.45 4.69 -5.43
C GLY A 47 5.76 5.69 -4.50
N ALA A 48 6.41 6.14 -3.43
CA ALA A 48 5.85 7.15 -2.53
C ALA A 48 5.58 8.48 -3.26
N THR A 49 6.51 8.90 -4.15
CA THR A 49 6.33 10.08 -4.99
C THR A 49 5.17 9.90 -5.95
N ALA A 50 5.09 8.78 -6.66
CA ALA A 50 3.98 8.48 -7.57
C ALA A 50 2.64 8.50 -6.83
N ALA A 51 2.54 7.82 -5.68
CA ALA A 51 1.33 7.78 -4.87
C ALA A 51 0.86 9.18 -4.47
N LYS A 52 1.78 10.03 -3.98
CA LYS A 52 1.50 11.42 -3.61
C LYS A 52 0.98 12.22 -4.80
N TYR A 53 1.69 12.20 -5.92
CA TYR A 53 1.37 13.09 -7.03
C TYR A 53 0.17 12.64 -7.85
N VAL A 54 -0.12 11.33 -7.92
CA VAL A 54 -1.39 10.85 -8.48
C VAL A 54 -2.58 11.40 -7.69
N ARG A 55 -2.51 11.37 -6.35
CA ARG A 55 -3.55 11.97 -5.49
C ARG A 55 -3.66 13.48 -5.69
N LEU A 56 -2.52 14.18 -5.69
CA LEU A 56 -2.46 15.63 -5.80
C LEU A 56 -2.99 16.13 -7.15
N PHE A 57 -2.50 15.58 -8.26
CA PHE A 57 -2.87 16.03 -9.61
C PHE A 57 -4.26 15.61 -10.04
N SER A 58 -4.79 14.54 -9.45
CA SER A 58 -6.19 14.15 -9.65
C SER A 58 -7.18 14.92 -8.76
N GLU A 59 -6.72 15.91 -7.99
CA GLU A 59 -7.54 16.59 -6.98
C GLU A 59 -8.23 15.57 -6.04
N GLN A 60 -7.51 14.52 -5.68
CA GLN A 60 -7.97 13.41 -4.87
C GLN A 60 -9.12 12.56 -5.47
N LYS A 61 -9.39 12.68 -6.76
CA LYS A 61 -10.45 11.94 -7.45
C LYS A 61 -10.07 10.50 -7.81
N ILE A 62 -8.79 10.16 -7.78
CA ILE A 62 -8.28 8.79 -8.00
C ILE A 62 -8.00 8.12 -6.65
N ASP A 63 -8.50 6.89 -6.45
CA ASP A 63 -8.13 6.05 -5.31
C ASP A 63 -6.69 5.55 -5.49
N VAL A 64 -5.83 5.77 -4.51
CA VAL A 64 -4.43 5.31 -4.54
C VAL A 64 -4.16 4.40 -3.36
N VAL A 65 -3.72 3.19 -3.66
CA VAL A 65 -3.28 2.19 -2.68
C VAL A 65 -1.78 1.99 -2.83
N LEU A 66 -1.05 2.23 -1.76
CA LEU A 66 0.38 1.93 -1.67
C LEU A 66 0.56 0.66 -0.84
N VAL A 67 1.16 -0.38 -1.42
CA VAL A 67 1.55 -1.60 -0.71
C VAL A 67 3.04 -1.54 -0.42
N GLU A 68 3.39 -1.59 0.88
CA GLU A 68 4.77 -1.50 1.36
C GLU A 68 4.89 -2.30 2.67
N PRO A 69 5.82 -3.25 2.79
CA PRO A 69 5.99 -4.05 4.00
C PRO A 69 6.58 -3.27 5.18
N SER A 70 7.33 -2.19 4.93
CA SER A 70 7.99 -1.40 5.98
C SER A 70 7.10 -0.30 6.51
N ASP A 71 7.27 0.07 7.79
CA ASP A 71 6.55 1.20 8.41
C ASP A 71 7.09 2.56 7.98
N ALA A 72 8.31 2.59 7.46
CA ALA A 72 9.00 3.80 7.07
C ALA A 72 10.02 3.53 5.97
N PHE A 73 10.28 4.53 5.19
CA PHE A 73 11.35 4.56 4.20
C PHE A 73 12.62 5.13 4.83
N VAL A 74 13.76 4.44 4.67
CA VAL A 74 15.08 4.93 5.07
C VAL A 74 15.86 5.28 3.82
N SER A 75 16.33 6.52 3.73
CA SER A 75 16.97 7.07 2.54
C SER A 75 18.39 6.51 2.36
N CYS A 76 18.61 5.68 1.32
CA CYS A 76 19.95 5.18 0.97
C CYS A 76 20.93 6.28 0.54
N PRO A 77 20.59 7.22 -0.36
CA PRO A 77 21.54 8.20 -0.91
C PRO A 77 22.23 9.07 0.13
N ILE A 78 21.56 9.35 1.25
CA ILE A 78 22.10 10.18 2.32
C ILE A 78 22.48 9.38 3.58
N SER A 79 22.40 8.06 3.53
CA SER A 79 22.78 7.19 4.68
C SER A 79 24.28 7.20 5.00
N ASN A 80 25.12 7.56 4.04
CA ASN A 80 26.56 7.80 4.25
C ASN A 80 26.81 8.89 5.31
N LEU A 81 25.91 9.88 5.45
CA LEU A 81 26.00 10.91 6.49
C LEU A 81 25.74 10.34 7.90
N VAL A 82 25.01 9.24 8.00
CA VAL A 82 24.83 8.50 9.26
C VAL A 82 26.11 7.75 9.60
N ILE A 83 26.72 7.07 8.63
CA ILE A 83 28.00 6.38 8.82
C ILE A 83 29.08 7.39 9.24
N GLY A 84 29.18 8.53 8.55
CA GLY A 84 30.11 9.61 8.85
C GLY A 84 29.80 10.40 10.13
N GLY A 85 28.66 10.14 10.79
CA GLY A 85 28.33 10.73 12.09
C GLY A 85 27.70 12.12 12.06
N SER A 86 27.49 12.73 10.89
CA SER A 86 26.87 14.05 10.76
C SER A 86 25.33 14.02 10.85
N ARG A 87 24.71 12.82 10.72
CA ARG A 87 23.25 12.62 10.89
C ARG A 87 22.98 11.36 11.70
N THR A 88 21.76 11.27 12.21
CA THR A 88 21.21 10.06 12.82
C THR A 88 20.40 9.26 11.81
N ILE A 89 20.10 8.01 12.12
CA ILE A 89 19.21 7.19 11.28
C ILE A 89 17.79 7.80 11.22
N ALA A 90 17.34 8.44 12.27
CA ALA A 90 16.04 9.11 12.33
C ALA A 90 15.95 10.28 11.33
N ASP A 91 17.03 11.03 11.14
CA ASP A 91 17.07 12.17 10.20
C ASP A 91 16.92 11.76 8.74
N VAL A 92 17.18 10.49 8.42
CA VAL A 92 17.08 9.93 7.06
C VAL A 92 15.92 8.96 6.92
N THR A 93 15.04 8.89 7.92
CA THR A 93 13.85 8.03 7.95
C THR A 93 12.58 8.87 7.74
N THR A 94 11.73 8.43 6.83
CA THR A 94 10.44 9.09 6.55
C THR A 94 9.30 8.08 6.68
N ARG A 95 8.34 8.34 7.56
CA ARG A 95 7.15 7.51 7.74
C ARG A 95 6.10 7.80 6.68
N TYR A 96 5.23 6.82 6.45
CA TYR A 96 4.14 6.94 5.47
C TYR A 96 2.89 7.64 6.01
N ASP A 97 2.84 8.00 7.28
CA ASP A 97 1.69 8.64 7.94
C ASP A 97 1.22 9.90 7.20
N THR A 98 2.16 10.70 6.69
CA THR A 98 1.86 11.91 5.94
C THR A 98 1.20 11.63 4.59
N LEU A 99 1.57 10.54 3.91
CA LEU A 99 0.91 10.10 2.68
C LEU A 99 -0.56 9.77 2.93
N ALA A 100 -0.85 9.09 4.04
CA ALA A 100 -2.21 8.77 4.42
C ALA A 100 -2.99 10.02 4.85
N SER A 101 -2.46 10.79 5.82
CA SER A 101 -3.21 11.88 6.47
C SER A 101 -3.38 13.11 5.59
N LYS A 102 -2.33 13.54 4.86
CA LYS A 102 -2.38 14.76 4.04
C LYS A 102 -2.78 14.52 2.60
N HIS A 103 -2.48 13.34 2.05
CA HIS A 103 -2.73 13.06 0.63
C HIS A 103 -3.81 11.99 0.39
N GLY A 104 -4.35 11.39 1.46
CA GLY A 104 -5.41 10.39 1.35
C GLY A 104 -4.97 9.12 0.60
N VAL A 105 -3.67 8.78 0.63
CA VAL A 105 -3.16 7.52 0.11
C VAL A 105 -3.48 6.42 1.11
N ARG A 106 -4.09 5.34 0.65
CA ARG A 106 -4.31 4.15 1.48
C ARG A 106 -3.04 3.31 1.54
N VAL A 107 -2.34 3.36 2.65
CA VAL A 107 -1.12 2.56 2.87
C VAL A 107 -1.51 1.20 3.43
N VAL A 108 -1.08 0.14 2.74
CA VAL A 108 -1.27 -1.26 3.14
C VAL A 108 0.11 -1.83 3.50
N LYS A 109 0.27 -2.19 4.78
CA LYS A 109 1.50 -2.81 5.28
C LYS A 109 1.51 -4.30 4.93
N ASP A 110 1.98 -4.60 3.74
CA ASP A 110 2.07 -5.96 3.23
C ASP A 110 3.05 -6.02 2.04
N MET A 111 3.30 -7.20 1.55
CA MET A 111 4.10 -7.45 0.35
C MET A 111 3.19 -7.99 -0.77
N VAL A 112 3.42 -7.57 -2.00
CA VAL A 112 2.76 -8.16 -3.16
C VAL A 112 3.47 -9.45 -3.53
N ALA A 113 2.76 -10.58 -3.44
CA ALA A 113 3.27 -11.91 -3.77
C ALA A 113 3.19 -12.20 -5.26
N SER A 114 2.11 -11.76 -5.93
CA SER A 114 1.94 -11.94 -7.38
C SER A 114 1.03 -10.88 -7.99
N ILE A 115 1.16 -10.70 -9.30
CA ILE A 115 0.36 -9.74 -10.08
C ILE A 115 -0.18 -10.46 -11.32
N ASP A 116 -1.48 -10.39 -11.55
CA ASP A 116 -2.14 -10.77 -12.79
C ASP A 116 -2.42 -9.49 -13.60
N PRO A 117 -1.63 -9.17 -14.64
CA PRO A 117 -1.79 -7.94 -15.39
C PRO A 117 -3.01 -7.95 -16.32
N VAL A 118 -3.52 -9.13 -16.68
CA VAL A 118 -4.69 -9.30 -17.54
C VAL A 118 -5.96 -9.02 -16.74
N LYS A 119 -6.10 -9.66 -15.57
CA LYS A 119 -7.21 -9.44 -14.65
C LYS A 119 -7.06 -8.16 -13.84
N LYS A 120 -5.89 -7.53 -13.89
CA LYS A 120 -5.54 -6.33 -13.09
C LYS A 120 -5.77 -6.53 -11.59
N VAL A 121 -5.21 -7.61 -11.08
CA VAL A 121 -5.30 -8.00 -9.67
C VAL A 121 -3.91 -8.28 -9.12
N ALA A 122 -3.61 -7.77 -7.94
CA ALA A 122 -2.43 -8.13 -7.16
C ALA A 122 -2.86 -8.99 -5.96
N VAL A 123 -2.10 -10.03 -5.68
CA VAL A 123 -2.28 -10.90 -4.49
C VAL A 123 -1.26 -10.48 -3.45
N LEU A 124 -1.71 -10.22 -2.24
CA LEU A 124 -0.84 -9.90 -1.11
C LEU A 124 -0.26 -11.16 -0.47
N ALA A 125 0.88 -11.04 0.17
CA ALA A 125 1.51 -12.16 0.89
C ALA A 125 0.65 -12.69 2.04
N SER A 126 -0.15 -11.83 2.67
CA SER A 126 -1.13 -12.21 3.69
C SER A 126 -2.41 -12.88 3.14
N GLY A 127 -2.57 -12.98 1.80
CA GLY A 127 -3.66 -13.67 1.12
C GLY A 127 -4.71 -12.78 0.42
N PRO A 128 -5.11 -11.62 0.89
CA PRO A 128 -6.07 -10.73 0.23
C PRO A 128 -5.63 -10.28 -1.16
N THR A 129 -6.60 -9.89 -1.98
CA THR A 129 -6.34 -9.37 -3.32
C THR A 129 -6.71 -7.89 -3.44
N ILE A 130 -6.01 -7.16 -4.31
CA ILE A 130 -6.32 -5.78 -4.65
C ILE A 130 -6.51 -5.69 -6.16
N ALA A 131 -7.74 -5.35 -6.59
CA ALA A 131 -8.02 -5.00 -7.98
C ALA A 131 -7.60 -3.55 -8.25
N TYR A 132 -7.10 -3.28 -9.46
CA TYR A 132 -6.62 -1.97 -9.87
C TYR A 132 -6.94 -1.67 -11.34
N ASP A 133 -7.00 -0.40 -11.69
CA ASP A 133 -7.13 0.06 -13.08
C ASP A 133 -5.75 0.32 -13.70
N LYS A 134 -4.84 0.89 -12.91
CA LYS A 134 -3.44 1.15 -13.26
C LYS A 134 -2.50 0.69 -12.16
N LEU A 135 -1.31 0.26 -12.56
CA LEU A 135 -0.26 -0.22 -11.68
C LEU A 135 0.99 0.64 -11.82
N VAL A 136 1.56 1.04 -10.70
CA VAL A 136 2.93 1.58 -10.59
C VAL A 136 3.77 0.53 -9.87
N LEU A 137 4.73 -0.05 -10.56
CA LEU A 137 5.62 -1.06 -10.01
C LEU A 137 6.96 -0.43 -9.66
N SER A 138 7.24 -0.32 -8.36
CA SER A 138 8.44 0.34 -7.82
C SER A 138 9.02 -0.44 -6.62
N PRO A 139 9.29 -1.75 -6.77
CA PRO A 139 9.70 -2.61 -5.65
C PRO A 139 11.11 -2.32 -5.14
N GLY A 140 11.89 -1.52 -5.89
CA GLY A 140 13.30 -1.31 -5.61
C GLY A 140 14.16 -2.49 -5.99
N VAL A 141 15.31 -2.61 -5.34
CA VAL A 141 16.31 -3.66 -5.57
C VAL A 141 16.85 -4.17 -4.23
N ASP A 142 17.46 -5.36 -4.22
CA ASP A 142 18.11 -5.93 -3.05
C ASP A 142 19.44 -6.56 -3.41
N LEU A 143 20.25 -6.90 -2.41
CA LEU A 143 21.55 -7.52 -2.58
C LEU A 143 21.41 -9.02 -2.87
N MET A 144 22.20 -9.51 -3.81
CA MET A 144 22.25 -10.93 -4.18
C MET A 144 23.23 -11.68 -3.28
N TRP A 145 22.83 -11.91 -2.02
CA TRP A 145 23.70 -12.50 -0.98
C TRP A 145 24.24 -13.90 -1.34
N ASP A 146 23.54 -14.64 -2.19
CA ASP A 146 23.94 -16.00 -2.58
C ASP A 146 24.85 -16.03 -3.81
N SER A 147 25.18 -14.86 -4.38
CA SER A 147 26.05 -14.75 -5.54
C SER A 147 27.52 -15.09 -5.22
N VAL A 148 27.91 -15.03 -3.94
CA VAL A 148 29.23 -15.38 -3.46
C VAL A 148 29.10 -16.41 -2.33
N GLN A 149 29.84 -17.51 -2.45
CA GLN A 149 29.82 -18.58 -1.45
C GLN A 149 30.21 -18.05 -0.05
N GLY A 150 29.36 -18.31 0.95
CA GLY A 150 29.58 -17.88 2.33
C GLY A 150 29.20 -16.43 2.65
N LEU A 151 28.87 -15.60 1.65
CA LEU A 151 28.54 -14.19 1.86
C LEU A 151 27.28 -14.03 2.73
N ARG A 152 26.21 -14.77 2.44
CA ARG A 152 24.99 -14.75 3.24
C ARG A 152 25.21 -15.16 4.70
N ALA A 153 26.01 -16.19 4.93
CA ALA A 153 26.37 -16.63 6.29
C ALA A 153 27.16 -15.53 7.03
N ALA A 154 28.16 -14.97 6.37
CA ALA A 154 28.99 -13.91 6.95
C ALA A 154 28.18 -12.64 7.28
N GLN A 155 27.20 -12.28 6.44
CA GLN A 155 26.29 -11.16 6.68
C GLN A 155 25.34 -11.46 7.85
N SER A 156 24.72 -12.64 7.90
CA SER A 156 23.80 -13.00 8.99
C SER A 156 24.49 -13.12 10.35
N GLU A 157 25.80 -13.44 10.37
CA GLU A 157 26.63 -13.45 11.57
C GLU A 157 27.18 -12.06 11.95
N GLY A 158 26.88 -11.03 11.14
CA GLY A 158 27.37 -9.66 11.37
C GLY A 158 28.87 -9.47 11.10
N ARG A 159 29.55 -10.43 10.45
CA ARG A 159 30.98 -10.33 10.09
C ARG A 159 31.22 -9.44 8.88
N ILE A 160 30.20 -9.32 8.01
CA ILE A 160 30.22 -8.43 6.85
C ILE A 160 29.00 -7.55 6.93
N LEU A 161 29.20 -6.25 6.89
CA LEU A 161 28.15 -5.23 6.84
C LEU A 161 28.16 -4.55 5.47
N GLN A 162 26.98 -4.15 4.99
CA GLN A 162 26.87 -3.41 3.74
C GLN A 162 26.43 -1.96 4.00
N ALA A 163 26.92 -1.03 3.19
CA ALA A 163 26.66 0.40 3.30
C ALA A 163 25.55 0.90 2.36
N TRP A 164 25.12 0.04 1.41
CA TRP A 164 24.24 0.49 0.33
C TRP A 164 22.78 0.58 0.74
N LYS A 165 22.21 -0.46 1.35
CA LYS A 165 20.82 -0.47 1.82
C LYS A 165 20.74 0.12 3.22
N ALA A 166 20.19 1.33 3.34
CA ALA A 166 20.09 2.01 4.63
C ALA A 166 19.17 1.27 5.62
N GLY A 167 19.63 1.15 6.86
CA GLY A 167 18.92 0.44 7.91
C GLY A 167 19.80 0.14 9.12
N PRO A 168 19.55 -0.97 9.82
CA PRO A 168 20.32 -1.36 11.02
C PRO A 168 21.83 -1.49 10.78
N GLU A 169 22.23 -2.02 9.60
CA GLU A 169 23.64 -2.16 9.25
C GLU A 169 24.36 -0.81 9.08
N THR A 170 23.63 0.24 8.64
CA THR A 170 24.19 1.61 8.59
C THR A 170 24.62 2.09 9.96
N VAL A 171 23.81 1.79 10.99
CA VAL A 171 24.12 2.14 12.38
C VAL A 171 25.25 1.26 12.93
N ALA A 172 25.30 -0.01 12.54
CA ALA A 172 26.35 -0.93 12.93
C ALA A 172 27.71 -0.50 12.33
N LEU A 173 27.74 -0.14 11.05
CA LEU A 173 28.94 0.39 10.38
C LEU A 173 29.52 1.63 11.06
N ARG A 174 28.65 2.53 11.53
CA ARG A 174 29.11 3.71 12.26
C ARG A 174 29.84 3.38 13.57
N LYS A 175 29.53 2.22 14.17
CA LYS A 175 30.12 1.80 15.46
C LYS A 175 31.45 1.10 15.31
N GLN A 176 31.82 0.62 14.11
CA GLN A 176 33.14 0.08 13.78
C GLN A 176 34.19 1.19 13.64
#